data_768c76ec460b0473ad797ebacf966d31
#
_entry.id   768c76ec460b0473ad797ebacf966d31
#
_cell.length_a   1.000
_cell.length_b   1.000
_cell.length_c   1.000
_cell.angle_alpha   90.00
_cell.angle_beta   90.00
_cell.angle_gamma   90.00
#
_symmetry.space_group_name_H-M   'P 1'
#
loop_
_entity.id
_entity.type
_entity.pdbx_description
1 polymer ?
#
loop_
_entity_poly.entity_id
_entity_poly.type
_entity_poly.pdbx_seq_one_letter_code
_entity_poly.pdbx_strand_id
1 'polypeptide(L)'
;MKFNSSKIVLIVGFIIVLAVVGYIITGRNTQSNTVSPAPDKTNTEKRVELKDLGAAPEFLLQDYNGNQVSMADFEGKALILNSWAAWCPFCREELPDFAALQKEFANDIVVVAIDRAESLEKAKGYTDEIGVTNDMVFLLDPDDSFYRSIGGFIMPETL
;
A
#
# COMPACT_ATOMS: atom_id res chain seq x y z
N MET A 1 -56.28 -42.73 20.49
CA MET A 1 -54.97 -42.26 20.94
C MET A 1 -54.93 -40.74 20.87
N LYS A 2 -54.96 -40.04 22.00
CA LYS A 2 -54.85 -38.57 22.02
C LYS A 2 -53.35 -38.22 21.88
N PHE A 3 -52.95 -37.83 20.69
CA PHE A 3 -51.59 -37.31 20.51
C PHE A 3 -51.47 -35.96 21.29
N ASN A 4 -50.50 -35.91 22.18
CA ASN A 4 -50.27 -34.73 23.00
C ASN A 4 -49.67 -33.62 22.11
N SER A 5 -50.44 -32.58 21.89
CA SER A 5 -50.12 -31.42 21.02
C SER A 5 -48.71 -30.84 21.31
N SER A 6 -48.29 -30.87 22.57
CA SER A 6 -46.97 -30.42 23.00
C SER A 6 -45.82 -31.22 22.42
N LYS A 7 -45.99 -32.56 22.25
CA LYS A 7 -44.93 -33.43 21.67
C LYS A 7 -44.81 -33.22 20.16
N ILE A 8 -45.93 -32.90 19.49
CA ILE A 8 -45.92 -32.61 18.03
C ILE A 8 -45.16 -31.31 17.77
N VAL A 9 -45.39 -30.27 18.57
CA VAL A 9 -44.67 -28.97 18.45
C VAL A 9 -43.17 -29.14 18.63
N LEU A 10 -42.74 -29.93 19.61
CA LEU A 10 -41.30 -30.22 19.82
C LEU A 10 -40.66 -31.00 18.66
N ILE A 11 -41.35 -31.96 18.10
CA ILE A 11 -40.84 -32.75 16.96
C ILE A 11 -40.74 -31.88 15.70
N VAL A 12 -41.73 -31.06 15.41
CA VAL A 12 -41.70 -30.11 14.28
C VAL A 12 -40.59 -29.08 14.45
N GLY A 13 -40.42 -28.53 15.64
CA GLY A 13 -39.32 -27.62 15.95
C GLY A 13 -37.95 -28.24 15.72
N PHE A 14 -37.77 -29.49 16.15
CA PHE A 14 -36.49 -30.23 15.96
C PHE A 14 -36.18 -30.51 14.49
N ILE A 15 -37.19 -30.87 13.68
CA ILE A 15 -37.03 -31.09 12.24
C ILE A 15 -36.64 -29.78 11.51
N ILE A 16 -37.24 -28.63 11.90
CA ILE A 16 -36.90 -27.36 11.31
C ILE A 16 -35.46 -26.97 11.64
N VAL A 17 -35.01 -27.18 12.88
CA VAL A 17 -33.63 -26.92 13.28
C VAL A 17 -32.64 -27.78 12.48
N LEU A 18 -32.92 -29.08 12.32
CA LEU A 18 -32.08 -29.96 11.51
C LEU A 18 -32.04 -29.57 10.05
N ALA A 19 -33.17 -29.11 9.46
CA ALA A 19 -33.23 -28.63 8.08
C ALA A 19 -32.40 -27.36 7.91
N VAL A 20 -32.46 -26.43 8.85
CA VAL A 20 -31.67 -25.17 8.81
C VAL A 20 -30.18 -25.45 8.96
N VAL A 21 -29.80 -26.35 9.88
CA VAL A 21 -28.41 -26.76 10.06
C VAL A 21 -27.88 -27.49 8.82
N GLY A 22 -28.67 -28.36 8.23
CA GLY A 22 -28.33 -29.06 6.98
C GLY A 22 -28.15 -28.05 5.81
N TYR A 23 -29.03 -27.05 5.69
CA TYR A 23 -28.93 -25.99 4.68
C TYR A 23 -27.66 -25.13 4.87
N ILE A 24 -27.29 -24.81 6.11
CA ILE A 24 -26.07 -24.04 6.41
C ILE A 24 -24.82 -24.86 6.09
N ILE A 25 -24.83 -26.17 6.35
CA ILE A 25 -23.68 -27.05 6.08
C ILE A 25 -23.51 -27.28 4.57
N THR A 26 -24.59 -27.51 3.84
CA THR A 26 -24.54 -27.72 2.37
C THR A 26 -24.32 -26.42 1.60
N GLY A 27 -24.78 -25.27 2.10
CA GLY A 27 -24.57 -23.96 1.47
C GLY A 27 -23.14 -23.41 1.61
N ARG A 28 -22.29 -24.01 2.45
CA ARG A 28 -20.89 -23.57 2.64
C ARG A 28 -19.86 -24.22 1.73
N ASN A 29 -20.29 -25.14 0.84
CA ASN A 29 -19.34 -25.96 0.08
C ASN A 29 -19.35 -25.70 -1.43
N THR A 30 -19.62 -24.46 -1.87
CA THR A 30 -19.46 -24.10 -3.28
C THR A 30 -18.69 -22.78 -3.42
N GLN A 31 -17.60 -22.61 -2.68
CA GLN A 31 -16.49 -21.85 -3.21
C GLN A 31 -15.51 -22.86 -3.80
N SER A 32 -15.68 -23.10 -5.09
CA SER A 32 -14.64 -23.66 -5.92
C SER A 32 -13.41 -22.80 -5.71
N ASN A 33 -12.42 -23.30 -4.97
CA ASN A 33 -11.05 -22.86 -5.11
C ASN A 33 -10.67 -23.16 -6.56
N THR A 34 -10.96 -22.25 -7.48
CA THR A 34 -10.17 -22.14 -8.69
C THR A 34 -8.79 -21.73 -8.20
N VAL A 35 -7.98 -22.73 -7.88
CA VAL A 35 -6.53 -22.60 -7.86
C VAL A 35 -6.23 -21.97 -9.22
N SER A 36 -5.88 -20.68 -9.22
CA SER A 36 -5.30 -20.03 -10.39
C SER A 36 -4.15 -20.95 -10.81
N PRO A 37 -4.10 -21.43 -12.06
CA PRO A 37 -3.00 -22.27 -12.49
C PRO A 37 -1.71 -21.47 -12.19
N ALA A 38 -0.73 -22.17 -11.60
CA ALA A 38 0.60 -21.62 -11.40
C ALA A 38 1.04 -20.95 -12.71
N PRO A 39 1.67 -19.76 -12.67
CA PRO A 39 2.03 -19.04 -13.88
C PRO A 39 2.87 -19.97 -14.76
N ASP A 40 2.37 -20.23 -15.97
CA ASP A 40 3.06 -20.99 -16.99
C ASP A 40 4.39 -20.28 -17.26
N LYS A 41 5.50 -20.97 -16.99
CA LYS A 41 6.86 -20.46 -17.18
C LYS A 41 7.21 -20.23 -18.67
N THR A 42 6.25 -20.48 -19.58
CA THR A 42 6.40 -20.23 -21.02
C THR A 42 5.76 -18.93 -21.47
N ASN A 43 5.12 -18.17 -20.58
CA ASN A 43 4.74 -16.82 -20.92
C ASN A 43 6.04 -16.00 -21.00
N THR A 44 6.53 -15.77 -22.21
CA THR A 44 7.56 -14.78 -22.51
C THR A 44 6.97 -13.45 -22.02
N GLU A 45 7.24 -13.11 -20.77
CA GLU A 45 6.91 -11.78 -20.27
C GLU A 45 7.49 -10.82 -21.29
N LYS A 46 6.60 -10.13 -21.98
CA LYS A 46 6.99 -9.00 -22.82
C LYS A 46 7.65 -8.03 -21.84
N ARG A 47 8.98 -8.18 -21.71
CA ARG A 47 9.79 -7.28 -20.89
C ARG A 47 9.48 -5.90 -21.41
N VAL A 48 8.74 -5.12 -20.62
CA VAL A 48 8.54 -3.70 -20.93
C VAL A 48 9.95 -3.13 -20.99
N GLU A 49 10.37 -2.73 -22.19
CA GLU A 49 11.64 -2.05 -22.36
C GLU A 49 11.48 -0.70 -21.65
N LEU A 50 12.02 -0.63 -20.44
CA LEU A 50 12.00 0.60 -19.66
C LEU A 50 12.88 1.60 -20.40
N LYS A 51 12.29 2.73 -20.78
CA LYS A 51 13.05 3.83 -21.37
C LYS A 51 14.03 4.34 -20.31
N ASP A 52 15.31 4.31 -20.62
CA ASP A 52 16.31 4.98 -19.80
C ASP A 52 16.08 6.49 -19.91
N LEU A 53 15.70 7.10 -18.79
CA LEU A 53 15.47 8.54 -18.68
C LEU A 53 16.71 9.29 -18.18
N GLY A 54 17.82 8.57 -17.97
CA GLY A 54 19.04 9.11 -17.38
C GLY A 54 19.09 8.96 -15.86
N ALA A 55 20.15 9.50 -15.26
CA ALA A 55 20.30 9.49 -13.81
C ALA A 55 19.26 10.42 -13.13
N ALA A 56 18.72 9.99 -12.00
CA ALA A 56 17.93 10.86 -11.16
C ALA A 56 18.77 12.07 -10.69
N PRO A 57 18.18 13.26 -10.54
CA PRO A 57 18.89 14.42 -10.01
C PRO A 57 19.41 14.16 -8.60
N GLU A 58 20.61 14.65 -8.35
CA GLU A 58 21.20 14.65 -7.01
C GLU A 58 20.39 15.56 -6.07
N PHE A 59 20.33 15.15 -4.81
CA PHE A 59 19.75 15.97 -3.75
C PHE A 59 20.60 15.92 -2.49
N LEU A 60 20.48 16.96 -1.67
CA LEU A 60 20.96 17.02 -0.29
C LEU A 60 19.87 17.69 0.54
N LEU A 61 19.05 16.90 1.21
CA LEU A 61 17.86 17.33 1.94
C LEU A 61 17.94 16.90 3.40
N GLN A 62 17.04 17.39 4.23
CA GLN A 62 16.96 16.98 5.65
C GLN A 62 15.84 15.97 5.87
N ASP A 63 16.10 14.97 6.70
CA ASP A 63 15.06 14.11 7.24
C ASP A 63 14.27 14.81 8.37
N TYR A 64 13.24 14.16 8.89
CA TYR A 64 12.43 14.69 10.00
C TYR A 64 13.19 14.83 11.33
N ASN A 65 14.41 14.30 11.45
CA ASN A 65 15.28 14.44 12.61
C ASN A 65 16.35 15.55 12.40
N GLY A 66 16.37 16.18 11.23
CA GLY A 66 17.34 17.21 10.86
C GLY A 66 18.66 16.67 10.32
N ASN A 67 18.79 15.35 10.08
CA ASN A 67 19.98 14.79 9.47
C ASN A 67 20.00 15.10 7.97
N GLN A 68 21.19 15.38 7.44
CA GLN A 68 21.41 15.52 6.00
C GLN A 68 21.38 14.15 5.35
N VAL A 69 20.61 14.04 4.26
CA VAL A 69 20.46 12.83 3.45
C VAL A 69 20.66 13.17 1.98
N SER A 70 21.42 12.34 1.28
CA SER A 70 21.76 12.51 -0.14
C SER A 70 21.50 11.22 -0.93
N MET A 71 21.59 11.29 -2.25
CA MET A 71 21.53 10.09 -3.11
C MET A 71 22.59 9.04 -2.76
N ALA A 72 23.79 9.48 -2.35
CA ALA A 72 24.90 8.58 -2.01
C ALA A 72 24.59 7.66 -0.81
N ASP A 73 23.67 8.06 0.07
CA ASP A 73 23.28 7.26 1.25
C ASP A 73 22.50 5.99 0.84
N PHE A 74 22.09 5.90 -0.41
CA PHE A 74 21.28 4.80 -0.95
C PHE A 74 22.02 3.97 -2.02
N GLU A 75 23.33 4.15 -2.17
CA GLU A 75 24.09 3.41 -3.17
C GLU A 75 23.87 1.90 -3.09
N GLY A 76 23.69 1.27 -4.24
CA GLY A 76 23.48 -0.18 -4.37
C GLY A 76 22.05 -0.66 -4.10
N LYS A 77 21.10 0.25 -3.84
CA LYS A 77 19.67 -0.07 -3.69
C LYS A 77 18.85 0.52 -4.83
N ALA A 78 17.79 -0.15 -5.20
CA ALA A 78 16.77 0.46 -6.05
C ALA A 78 15.99 1.50 -5.24
N LEU A 79 15.78 2.70 -5.80
CA LEU A 79 15.05 3.78 -5.15
C LEU A 79 13.72 4.04 -5.84
N ILE A 80 12.74 4.38 -5.03
CA ILE A 80 11.50 5.04 -5.46
C ILE A 80 11.51 6.42 -4.82
N LEU A 81 11.62 7.45 -5.65
CA LEU A 81 11.59 8.85 -5.21
C LEU A 81 10.22 9.41 -5.49
N ASN A 82 9.47 9.75 -4.45
CA ASN A 82 8.13 10.29 -4.56
C ASN A 82 8.07 11.72 -4.04
N SER A 83 7.69 12.67 -4.89
CA SER A 83 7.41 14.05 -4.47
C SER A 83 5.95 14.18 -4.06
N TRP A 84 5.72 14.65 -2.85
CA TRP A 84 4.38 14.73 -2.26
C TRP A 84 4.18 16.04 -1.46
N ALA A 85 2.95 16.27 -1.01
CA ALA A 85 2.65 17.35 -0.07
C ALA A 85 1.38 17.01 0.75
N ALA A 86 1.28 17.53 1.96
CA ALA A 86 0.14 17.29 2.85
C ALA A 86 -1.19 17.86 2.31
N TRP A 87 -1.14 18.89 1.46
CA TRP A 87 -2.33 19.45 0.80
C TRP A 87 -2.82 18.64 -0.41
N CYS A 88 -2.05 17.63 -0.88
CA CYS A 88 -2.33 16.86 -2.09
C CYS A 88 -3.23 15.65 -1.77
N PRO A 89 -4.49 15.60 -2.25
CA PRO A 89 -5.39 14.49 -1.95
C PRO A 89 -4.90 13.14 -2.47
N PHE A 90 -4.31 13.12 -3.67
CA PHE A 90 -3.80 11.89 -4.29
C PHE A 90 -2.57 11.34 -3.56
N CYS A 91 -1.73 12.21 -3.01
CA CYS A 91 -0.60 11.78 -2.17
C CYS A 91 -1.08 11.05 -0.91
N ARG A 92 -2.26 11.43 -0.39
CA ARG A 92 -2.90 10.77 0.76
C ARG A 92 -3.25 9.31 0.46
N GLU A 93 -3.64 9.04 -0.77
CA GLU A 93 -4.04 7.70 -1.20
C GLU A 93 -2.84 6.80 -1.44
N GLU A 94 -1.72 7.32 -1.99
CA GLU A 94 -0.58 6.50 -2.37
C GLU A 94 0.47 6.29 -1.27
N LEU A 95 0.64 7.24 -0.31
CA LEU A 95 1.66 7.10 0.74
C LEU A 95 1.52 5.83 1.59
N PRO A 96 0.31 5.38 1.99
CA PRO A 96 0.15 4.09 2.66
C PRO A 96 0.56 2.89 1.80
N ASP A 97 0.35 2.96 0.47
CA ASP A 97 0.75 1.89 -0.45
C ASP A 97 2.27 1.83 -0.59
N PHE A 98 2.95 2.98 -0.64
CA PHE A 98 4.41 3.05 -0.60
C PHE A 98 4.99 2.52 0.71
N ALA A 99 4.36 2.82 1.84
CA ALA A 99 4.75 2.27 3.13
C ALA A 99 4.61 0.73 3.16
N ALA A 100 3.53 0.19 2.59
CA ALA A 100 3.33 -1.24 2.45
C ALA A 100 4.39 -1.87 1.52
N LEU A 101 4.68 -1.23 0.39
CA LEU A 101 5.70 -1.65 -0.57
C LEU A 101 7.09 -1.66 0.08
N GLN A 102 7.47 -0.61 0.80
CA GLN A 102 8.73 -0.55 1.55
C GLN A 102 8.85 -1.70 2.53
N LYS A 103 7.80 -2.03 3.24
CA LYS A 103 7.77 -3.14 4.20
C LYS A 103 7.91 -4.51 3.53
N GLU A 104 7.27 -4.71 2.40
CA GLU A 104 7.30 -5.96 1.65
C GLU A 104 8.68 -6.21 1.01
N PHE A 105 9.32 -5.15 0.48
CA PHE A 105 10.57 -5.25 -0.28
C PHE A 105 11.76 -4.53 0.41
N ALA A 106 11.77 -4.46 1.73
CA ALA A 106 12.74 -3.69 2.51
C ALA A 106 14.22 -3.99 2.21
N ASN A 107 14.53 -5.18 1.70
CA ASN A 107 15.90 -5.57 1.36
C ASN A 107 16.32 -5.12 -0.05
N ASP A 108 15.37 -4.90 -0.94
CA ASP A 108 15.58 -4.71 -2.37
C ASP A 108 15.39 -3.26 -2.80
N ILE A 109 14.47 -2.54 -2.16
CA ILE A 109 14.13 -1.15 -2.49
C ILE A 109 14.19 -0.24 -1.27
N VAL A 110 14.32 1.07 -1.54
CA VAL A 110 14.07 2.14 -0.56
C VAL A 110 13.08 3.12 -1.16
N VAL A 111 12.03 3.41 -0.41
CA VAL A 111 11.10 4.50 -0.74
C VAL A 111 11.51 5.77 0.00
N VAL A 112 11.73 6.82 -0.75
CA VAL A 112 12.08 8.16 -0.25
C VAL A 112 10.97 9.12 -0.66
N ALA A 113 10.18 9.56 0.30
CA ALA A 113 9.09 10.51 0.11
C ALA A 113 9.58 11.93 0.44
N ILE A 114 9.63 12.80 -0.56
CA ILE A 114 10.17 14.15 -0.49
C ILE A 114 9.02 15.15 -0.43
N ASP A 115 8.84 15.80 0.72
CA ASP A 115 7.81 16.82 0.94
C ASP A 115 8.20 18.15 0.27
N ARG A 116 7.25 18.73 -0.47
CA ARG A 116 7.43 19.95 -1.22
C ARG A 116 7.04 21.19 -0.44
N ALA A 117 8.01 22.07 -0.17
CA ALA A 117 7.81 23.43 0.27
C ALA A 117 6.89 23.59 1.50
N GLU A 118 6.82 22.59 2.36
CA GLU A 118 6.07 22.63 3.61
C GLU A 118 7.01 22.64 4.83
N SER A 119 6.50 23.02 5.98
CA SER A 119 7.25 22.93 7.23
C SER A 119 7.27 21.50 7.77
N LEU A 120 8.31 21.16 8.54
CA LEU A 120 8.41 19.89 9.25
C LEU A 120 7.12 19.56 10.05
N GLU A 121 6.59 20.57 10.75
CA GLU A 121 5.37 20.38 11.55
C GLU A 121 4.19 19.92 10.69
N LYS A 122 4.02 20.51 9.50
CA LYS A 122 2.93 20.19 8.60
C LYS A 122 3.13 18.83 7.94
N ALA A 123 4.30 18.59 7.36
CA ALA A 123 4.64 17.33 6.70
C ALA A 123 4.56 16.15 7.67
N LYS A 124 5.26 16.28 8.81
CA LYS A 124 5.27 15.23 9.84
C LYS A 124 3.90 15.03 10.49
N GLY A 125 3.19 16.12 10.79
CA GLY A 125 1.83 16.03 11.36
C GLY A 125 0.89 15.23 10.46
N TYR A 126 1.00 15.40 9.14
CA TYR A 126 0.23 14.63 8.18
C TYR A 126 0.64 13.15 8.15
N THR A 127 1.94 12.83 8.08
CA THR A 127 2.39 11.43 8.06
C THR A 127 2.12 10.69 9.36
N ASP A 128 2.12 11.42 10.51
CA ASP A 128 1.68 10.89 11.81
C ASP A 128 0.17 10.57 11.80
N GLU A 129 -0.66 11.46 11.22
CA GLU A 129 -2.12 11.28 11.11
C GLU A 129 -2.47 10.02 10.33
N ILE A 130 -1.77 9.75 9.21
CA ILE A 130 -2.02 8.56 8.39
C ILE A 130 -1.19 7.33 8.84
N GLY A 131 -0.33 7.48 9.84
CA GLY A 131 0.38 6.38 10.52
C GLY A 131 1.57 5.81 9.76
N VAL A 132 2.22 6.56 8.85
CA VAL A 132 3.32 6.06 8.00
C VAL A 132 4.68 6.69 8.30
N THR A 133 4.78 7.60 9.27
CA THR A 133 5.99 8.39 9.56
C THR A 133 7.26 7.55 9.72
N ASN A 134 7.15 6.31 10.21
CA ASN A 134 8.29 5.44 10.49
C ASN A 134 8.44 4.29 9.48
N ASP A 135 7.65 4.26 8.43
CA ASP A 135 7.59 3.12 7.52
C ASP A 135 8.47 3.28 6.28
N MET A 136 8.94 4.50 6.00
CA MET A 136 9.83 4.82 4.89
C MET A 136 10.66 6.08 5.20
N VAL A 137 11.52 6.50 4.27
CA VAL A 137 12.35 7.71 4.44
C VAL A 137 11.54 8.94 4.03
N PHE A 138 11.41 9.91 4.94
CA PHE A 138 10.79 11.21 4.66
C PHE A 138 11.82 12.33 4.68
N LEU A 139 11.85 13.12 3.59
CA LEU A 139 12.74 14.27 3.44
C LEU A 139 11.93 15.55 3.23
N LEU A 140 12.53 16.67 3.57
CA LEU A 140 11.97 18.01 3.39
C LEU A 140 12.72 18.74 2.27
N ASP A 141 11.98 19.25 1.29
CA ASP A 141 12.46 20.12 0.21
C ASP A 141 11.83 21.52 0.35
N PRO A 142 12.26 22.34 1.35
CA PRO A 142 11.60 23.61 1.68
C PRO A 142 11.65 24.62 0.55
N ASP A 143 12.66 24.54 -0.30
CA ASP A 143 12.86 25.43 -1.44
C ASP A 143 12.28 24.88 -2.75
N ASP A 144 11.62 23.69 -2.70
CA ASP A 144 11.06 23.03 -3.89
C ASP A 144 12.13 22.76 -4.98
N SER A 145 13.36 22.57 -4.55
CA SER A 145 14.53 22.47 -5.44
C SER A 145 14.58 21.14 -6.16
N PHE A 146 14.33 20.05 -5.45
CA PHE A 146 14.28 18.71 -6.02
C PHE A 146 13.14 18.57 -7.02
N TYR A 147 11.93 18.99 -6.64
CA TYR A 147 10.77 18.90 -7.53
C TYR A 147 10.97 19.69 -8.84
N ARG A 148 11.57 20.89 -8.77
CA ARG A 148 11.92 21.65 -9.98
C ARG A 148 13.00 20.96 -10.81
N SER A 149 13.98 20.31 -10.18
CA SER A 149 15.08 19.62 -10.90
C SER A 149 14.60 18.44 -11.72
N ILE A 150 13.55 17.75 -11.28
CA ILE A 150 12.92 16.63 -12.02
C ILE A 150 11.94 17.13 -13.10
N GLY A 151 11.76 18.44 -13.24
CA GLY A 151 10.77 19.01 -14.16
C GLY A 151 9.34 18.77 -13.72
N GLY A 152 9.11 18.65 -12.42
CA GLY A 152 7.81 18.32 -11.84
C GLY A 152 6.70 19.26 -12.30
N PHE A 153 5.58 18.70 -12.73
CA PHE A 153 4.46 19.43 -13.30
C PHE A 153 3.14 19.09 -12.60
N ILE A 154 3.00 17.88 -12.09
CA ILE A 154 1.79 17.35 -11.46
C ILE A 154 2.13 16.72 -10.11
N MET A 155 1.17 16.65 -9.20
CA MET A 155 1.35 15.98 -7.89
C MET A 155 0.36 14.83 -7.74
N PRO A 156 0.82 13.69 -7.21
CA PRO A 156 2.20 13.33 -6.87
C PRO A 156 3.07 13.09 -8.10
N GLU A 157 4.41 13.11 -7.94
CA GLU A 157 5.38 12.77 -8.99
C GLU A 157 6.32 11.68 -8.47
N THR A 158 6.48 10.58 -9.23
CA THR A 158 7.30 9.42 -8.82
C THR A 158 8.31 9.04 -9.89
N LEU A 159 9.55 8.79 -9.44
CA LEU A 159 10.70 8.36 -10.23
C LEU A 159 11.16 6.98 -9.82
#